data_653a1240097084338de243cfdc015e89
#
_entry.id   653a1240097084338de243cfdc015e89
#
_cell.length_a   1.000
_cell.length_b   1.000
_cell.length_c   1.000
_cell.angle_alpha   90.00
_cell.angle_beta   90.00
_cell.angle_gamma   90.00
#
_symmetry.space_group_name_H-M   'P 1'
#
loop_
_entity.id
_entity.type
_entity.pdbx_description
1 polymer ?
#
loop_
_entity_poly.entity_id
_entity_poly.type
_entity_poly.pdbx_seq_one_letter_code
_entity_poly.pdbx_strand_id
1 'polypeptide(L)'
;MSKKWLKVALMVTAIATGTSIQVDAETVLYVPQDDRPVSLQYTVDTAKAAGMTVLTPPQNLISGKTYKGQADQIWNWVEQNAGRADVMVLSTDTLIYGGLVDSRKHNLPLSTLENRLKRIEALKANHKNIRIYGFGTVMRSPRASGGGTEPSYYADYGPTIFQIAALQDK
;
A
#
# COMPACT_ATOMS: atom_id res chain seq x y z
N MET A 1 -0.65 35.72 30.24
CA MET A 1 -0.79 35.52 28.78
C MET A 1 -0.79 34.00 28.51
N SER A 2 -1.82 33.48 27.83
CA SER A 2 -1.93 32.07 27.59
C SER A 2 -0.90 31.60 26.53
N LYS A 3 -0.40 30.35 26.66
CA LYS A 3 0.55 29.75 25.70
C LYS A 3 0.07 29.77 24.23
N LYS A 4 -1.24 29.89 24.01
CA LYS A 4 -1.84 30.02 22.67
C LYS A 4 -1.51 31.39 22.01
N TRP A 5 -1.55 32.49 22.78
CA TRP A 5 -1.24 33.81 22.26
C TRP A 5 0.24 33.99 21.92
N LEU A 6 1.12 33.31 22.68
CA LEU A 6 2.56 33.31 22.38
C LEU A 6 2.89 32.64 21.05
N LYS A 7 2.19 31.55 20.73
CA LYS A 7 2.36 30.85 19.43
C LYS A 7 1.85 31.70 18.26
N VAL A 8 0.71 32.42 18.43
CA VAL A 8 0.16 33.31 17.41
C VAL A 8 1.08 34.50 17.21
N ALA A 9 1.61 35.09 18.29
CA ALA A 9 2.55 36.19 18.20
C ALA A 9 3.86 35.83 17.51
N LEU A 10 4.40 34.59 17.76
CA LEU A 10 5.58 34.07 17.08
C LEU A 10 5.31 33.84 15.58
N MET A 11 4.12 33.34 15.22
CA MET A 11 3.74 33.10 13.83
C MET A 11 3.59 34.43 13.05
N VAL A 12 3.00 35.46 13.65
CA VAL A 12 2.86 36.79 13.04
C VAL A 12 4.24 37.45 12.89
N THR A 13 5.13 37.28 13.84
CA THR A 13 6.48 37.87 13.78
C THR A 13 7.33 37.19 12.69
N ALA A 14 7.17 35.86 12.49
CA ALA A 14 7.86 35.13 11.43
C ALA A 14 7.45 35.59 10.02
N ILE A 15 6.16 35.93 9.83
CA ILE A 15 5.66 36.48 8.56
C ILE A 15 6.24 37.87 8.30
N ALA A 16 6.40 38.69 9.35
CA ALA A 16 6.94 40.07 9.24
C ALA A 16 8.45 40.10 8.97
N THR A 17 9.20 39.06 9.33
CA THR A 17 10.67 38.97 9.13
C THR A 17 11.07 38.27 7.84
N GLY A 18 10.12 37.79 7.02
CA GLY A 18 10.40 37.10 5.76
C GLY A 18 11.09 35.73 5.94
N THR A 19 11.14 35.20 7.17
CA THR A 19 11.61 33.84 7.41
C THR A 19 10.56 32.88 6.90
N SER A 20 10.82 32.26 5.74
CA SER A 20 10.04 31.13 5.24
C SER A 20 10.16 29.99 6.26
N ILE A 21 9.06 29.61 6.89
CA ILE A 21 9.00 28.36 7.63
C ILE A 21 9.07 27.27 6.56
N GLN A 22 10.24 26.69 6.38
CA GLN A 22 10.39 25.53 5.53
C GLN A 22 9.74 24.36 6.26
N VAL A 23 8.53 24.01 5.83
CA VAL A 23 7.90 22.77 6.27
C VAL A 23 8.56 21.69 5.44
N ASP A 24 9.36 20.84 6.07
CA ASP A 24 9.91 19.67 5.40
C ASP A 24 8.75 18.83 4.85
N ALA A 25 8.85 18.47 3.58
CA ALA A 25 7.85 17.66 2.90
C ALA A 25 7.78 16.27 3.57
N GLU A 26 6.58 15.86 4.02
CA GLU A 26 6.36 14.54 4.59
C GLU A 26 6.76 13.45 3.56
N THR A 27 7.60 12.51 3.97
CA THR A 27 8.07 11.43 3.12
C THR A 27 7.17 10.19 3.31
N VAL A 28 6.49 9.80 2.25
CA VAL A 28 5.60 8.62 2.21
C VAL A 28 6.30 7.47 1.51
N LEU A 29 6.49 6.34 2.20
CA LEU A 29 6.87 5.09 1.57
C LEU A 29 5.59 4.38 1.12
N TYR A 30 5.42 4.23 -0.19
CA TYR A 30 4.23 3.67 -0.80
C TYR A 30 4.53 2.37 -1.55
N VAL A 31 3.87 1.28 -1.14
CA VAL A 31 3.87 0.02 -1.88
C VAL A 31 2.52 -0.13 -2.57
N PRO A 32 2.45 -0.01 -3.90
CA PRO A 32 1.20 -0.12 -4.66
C PRO A 32 0.71 -1.57 -4.74
N GLN A 33 -0.55 -1.74 -5.10
CA GLN A 33 -1.17 -3.04 -5.29
C GLN A 33 -0.72 -3.73 -6.58
N ASP A 34 -0.43 -2.93 -7.62
CA ASP A 34 0.09 -3.33 -8.93
C ASP A 34 0.60 -2.10 -9.70
N ASP A 35 1.09 -2.30 -10.92
CA ASP A 35 1.68 -1.27 -11.79
C ASP A 35 0.66 -0.42 -12.56
N ARG A 36 -0.64 -0.69 -12.45
CA ARG A 36 -1.65 0.08 -13.17
C ARG A 36 -1.61 1.56 -12.77
N PRO A 37 -1.89 2.48 -13.73
CA PRO A 37 -1.85 3.91 -13.44
C PRO A 37 -2.66 4.32 -12.22
N VAL A 38 -3.86 3.74 -12.02
CA VAL A 38 -4.71 4.03 -10.86
C VAL A 38 -4.08 3.59 -9.53
N SER A 39 -3.31 2.51 -9.55
CA SER A 39 -2.66 1.98 -8.34
C SER A 39 -1.32 2.66 -8.06
N LEU A 40 -0.57 3.05 -9.07
CA LEU A 40 0.78 3.60 -8.93
C LEU A 40 0.85 5.08 -9.32
N GLN A 41 0.72 5.39 -10.62
CA GLN A 41 1.02 6.72 -11.15
C GLN A 41 0.13 7.81 -10.56
N TYR A 42 -1.19 7.63 -10.58
CA TYR A 42 -2.13 8.65 -10.10
C TYR A 42 -2.01 8.87 -8.59
N THR A 43 -1.75 7.82 -7.83
CA THR A 43 -1.53 7.91 -6.38
C THR A 43 -0.27 8.72 -6.08
N VAL A 44 0.83 8.40 -6.77
CA VAL A 44 2.12 9.09 -6.63
C VAL A 44 2.01 10.56 -7.03
N ASP A 45 1.38 10.85 -8.17
CA ASP A 45 1.22 12.21 -8.68
C ASP A 45 0.34 13.06 -7.75
N THR A 46 -0.73 12.47 -7.22
CA THR A 46 -1.60 13.15 -6.25
C THR A 46 -0.85 13.50 -4.96
N ALA A 47 -0.07 12.57 -4.41
CA ALA A 47 0.71 12.84 -3.20
C ALA A 47 1.80 13.89 -3.45
N LYS A 48 2.50 13.83 -4.59
CA LYS A 48 3.49 14.85 -4.99
C LYS A 48 2.85 16.23 -5.18
N ALA A 49 1.68 16.29 -5.81
CA ALA A 49 0.93 17.54 -5.96
C ALA A 49 0.49 18.14 -4.61
N ALA A 50 0.32 17.30 -3.59
CA ALA A 50 0.08 17.73 -2.21
C ALA A 50 1.36 18.11 -1.44
N GLY A 51 2.52 18.16 -2.11
CA GLY A 51 3.79 18.56 -1.51
C GLY A 51 4.54 17.42 -0.78
N MET A 52 4.14 16.17 -0.95
CA MET A 52 4.80 15.03 -0.30
C MET A 52 5.96 14.50 -1.15
N THR A 53 6.98 13.96 -0.49
CA THR A 53 7.99 13.11 -1.12
C THR A 53 7.50 11.67 -1.12
N VAL A 54 7.51 10.99 -2.27
CA VAL A 54 7.02 9.60 -2.36
C VAL A 54 8.15 8.66 -2.76
N LEU A 55 8.38 7.64 -1.93
CA LEU A 55 9.28 6.53 -2.21
C LEU A 55 8.44 5.33 -2.64
N THR A 56 8.75 4.75 -3.81
CA THR A 56 8.09 3.53 -4.32
C THR A 56 9.13 2.46 -4.66
N PRO A 57 8.79 1.16 -4.57
CA PRO A 57 9.67 0.12 -5.07
C PRO A 57 10.00 0.32 -6.56
N PRO A 58 11.14 -0.17 -7.04
CA PRO A 58 11.44 -0.21 -8.47
C PRO A 58 10.31 -0.88 -9.26
N GLN A 59 9.90 -0.28 -10.37
CA GLN A 59 8.72 -0.71 -11.14
C GLN A 59 8.83 -2.17 -11.61
N ASN A 60 10.02 -2.63 -11.93
CA ASN A 60 10.28 -4.01 -12.35
C ASN A 60 10.06 -5.06 -11.25
N LEU A 61 9.86 -4.65 -10.00
CA LEU A 61 9.52 -5.54 -8.88
C LEU A 61 8.00 -5.63 -8.66
N ILE A 62 7.25 -4.64 -9.12
CA ILE A 62 5.80 -4.51 -8.91
C ILE A 62 5.07 -5.41 -9.91
N SER A 63 4.00 -6.08 -9.48
CA SER A 63 3.20 -6.95 -10.36
C SER A 63 2.40 -6.15 -11.38
N GLY A 64 2.12 -6.77 -12.51
CA GLY A 64 1.17 -6.28 -13.49
C GLY A 64 0.09 -7.33 -13.78
N LYS A 65 -0.74 -7.05 -14.78
CA LYS A 65 -1.84 -7.96 -15.17
C LYS A 65 -1.36 -9.36 -15.59
N THR A 66 -0.19 -9.44 -16.22
CA THR A 66 0.32 -10.66 -16.88
C THR A 66 1.62 -11.19 -16.27
N TYR A 67 2.19 -10.49 -15.32
CA TYR A 67 3.44 -10.88 -14.65
C TYR A 67 3.34 -10.69 -13.15
N LYS A 68 4.08 -11.55 -12.45
CA LYS A 68 4.11 -11.61 -10.99
C LYS A 68 5.02 -10.55 -10.40
N GLY A 69 4.62 -10.01 -9.26
CA GLY A 69 5.50 -9.17 -8.45
C GLY A 69 6.50 -10.00 -7.64
N GLN A 70 7.56 -9.34 -7.24
CA GLN A 70 8.68 -9.95 -6.52
C GLN A 70 8.60 -9.60 -5.03
N ALA A 71 7.64 -10.19 -4.31
CA ALA A 71 7.32 -9.83 -2.92
C ALA A 71 8.54 -9.75 -2.00
N ASP A 72 9.45 -10.74 -2.07
CA ASP A 72 10.62 -10.76 -1.17
C ASP A 72 11.63 -9.65 -1.49
N GLN A 73 11.78 -9.28 -2.77
CA GLN A 73 12.60 -8.14 -3.16
C GLN A 73 11.96 -6.80 -2.80
N ILE A 74 10.62 -6.70 -2.92
CA ILE A 74 9.87 -5.53 -2.45
C ILE A 74 10.03 -5.39 -0.94
N TRP A 75 9.95 -6.48 -0.18
CA TRP A 75 10.21 -6.47 1.25
C TRP A 75 11.60 -5.97 1.61
N ASN A 76 12.64 -6.48 0.92
CA ASN A 76 14.01 -6.02 1.14
C ASN A 76 14.14 -4.52 0.87
N TRP A 77 13.49 -4.04 -0.19
CA TRP A 77 13.45 -2.62 -0.51
C TRP A 77 12.72 -1.79 0.57
N VAL A 78 11.57 -2.28 1.07
CA VAL A 78 10.82 -1.61 2.16
C VAL A 78 11.68 -1.47 3.40
N GLU A 79 12.33 -2.55 3.84
CA GLU A 79 13.17 -2.55 5.04
C GLU A 79 14.38 -1.61 4.92
N GLN A 80 14.99 -1.56 3.73
CA GLN A 80 16.11 -0.64 3.46
C GLN A 80 15.71 0.83 3.45
N ASN A 81 14.46 1.14 3.10
CA ASN A 81 13.98 2.51 2.97
C ASN A 81 13.08 2.96 4.13
N ALA A 82 12.70 2.07 5.02
CA ALA A 82 11.78 2.34 6.12
C ALA A 82 12.20 3.52 6.99
N GLY A 83 13.49 3.63 7.32
CA GLY A 83 14.02 4.72 8.15
C GLY A 83 14.00 6.10 7.49
N ARG A 84 13.63 6.20 6.21
CA ARG A 84 13.52 7.45 5.45
C ARG A 84 12.09 7.99 5.40
N ALA A 85 11.12 7.21 5.88
CA ALA A 85 9.71 7.53 5.76
C ALA A 85 9.15 8.10 7.07
N ASP A 86 8.28 9.09 6.95
CA ASP A 86 7.44 9.59 8.04
C ASP A 86 6.15 8.80 8.16
N VAL A 87 5.68 8.28 7.01
CA VAL A 87 4.46 7.48 6.87
C VAL A 87 4.69 6.36 5.87
N MET A 88 4.11 5.20 6.12
CA MET A 88 4.08 4.09 5.17
C MET A 88 2.65 3.75 4.78
N VAL A 89 2.41 3.56 3.48
CA VAL A 89 1.13 3.08 2.92
C VAL A 89 1.42 1.83 2.11
N LEU A 90 0.99 0.68 2.62
CA LEU A 90 1.48 -0.63 2.20
C LEU A 90 0.34 -1.52 1.69
N SER A 91 0.42 -1.98 0.45
CA SER A 91 -0.45 -3.04 -0.05
C SER A 91 -0.08 -4.38 0.57
N THR A 92 -1.00 -4.96 1.33
CA THR A 92 -0.85 -6.32 1.87
C THR A 92 -0.88 -7.37 0.77
N ASP A 93 -1.66 -7.16 -0.30
CA ASP A 93 -1.68 -8.06 -1.45
C ASP A 93 -0.28 -8.18 -2.09
N THR A 94 0.41 -7.06 -2.24
CA THR A 94 1.77 -7.02 -2.79
C THR A 94 2.80 -7.63 -1.85
N LEU A 95 2.76 -7.27 -0.58
CA LEU A 95 3.76 -7.71 0.40
C LEU A 95 3.63 -9.19 0.75
N ILE A 96 2.42 -9.75 0.76
CA ILE A 96 2.19 -11.16 1.13
C ILE A 96 2.24 -12.06 -0.10
N TYR A 97 1.59 -11.66 -1.20
CA TYR A 97 1.39 -12.52 -2.37
C TYR A 97 2.21 -12.12 -3.59
N GLY A 98 2.66 -10.87 -3.68
CA GLY A 98 3.36 -10.30 -4.83
C GLY A 98 2.52 -9.30 -5.62
N GLY A 99 1.19 -9.25 -5.43
CA GLY A 99 0.31 -8.31 -6.10
C GLY A 99 -1.15 -8.72 -6.09
N LEU A 100 -2.01 -7.89 -6.69
CA LEU A 100 -3.45 -8.07 -6.71
C LEU A 100 -3.89 -9.38 -7.38
N VAL A 101 -3.36 -9.69 -8.55
CA VAL A 101 -3.72 -10.93 -9.28
C VAL A 101 -3.10 -12.14 -8.59
N ASP A 102 -1.87 -12.00 -8.10
CA ASP A 102 -1.17 -13.05 -7.37
C ASP A 102 -1.92 -13.45 -6.09
N SER A 103 -2.52 -12.50 -5.36
CA SER A 103 -3.30 -12.80 -4.15
C SER A 103 -4.48 -13.74 -4.40
N ARG A 104 -4.99 -13.76 -5.62
CA ARG A 104 -6.13 -14.62 -6.04
C ARG A 104 -5.71 -15.99 -6.56
N LYS A 105 -4.49 -16.10 -7.09
CA LYS A 105 -4.04 -17.24 -7.90
C LYS A 105 -2.79 -17.95 -7.35
N HIS A 106 -2.31 -17.56 -6.17
CA HIS A 106 -1.10 -18.13 -5.61
C HIS A 106 -1.27 -19.59 -5.21
N ASN A 107 -0.14 -20.32 -5.25
CA ASN A 107 0.03 -21.63 -4.68
C ASN A 107 1.17 -21.64 -3.65
N LEU A 108 1.35 -20.51 -2.95
CA LEU A 108 2.42 -20.37 -1.97
C LEU A 108 2.13 -21.20 -0.74
N PRO A 109 3.15 -21.87 -0.14
CA PRO A 109 3.01 -22.56 1.12
C PRO A 109 2.56 -21.60 2.23
N LEU A 110 1.76 -22.10 3.19
CA LEU A 110 1.29 -21.32 4.33
C LEU A 110 2.46 -20.69 5.10
N SER A 111 3.55 -21.45 5.30
CA SER A 111 4.75 -20.94 5.97
C SER A 111 5.38 -19.70 5.31
N THR A 112 5.32 -19.63 3.97
CA THR A 112 5.79 -18.43 3.25
C THR A 112 4.91 -17.23 3.54
N LEU A 113 3.59 -17.42 3.56
CA LEU A 113 2.62 -16.36 3.85
C LEU A 113 2.76 -15.85 5.29
N GLU A 114 2.86 -16.79 6.25
CA GLU A 114 3.07 -16.46 7.67
C GLU A 114 4.38 -15.71 7.91
N ASN A 115 5.46 -16.13 7.25
CA ASN A 115 6.74 -15.44 7.36
C ASN A 115 6.67 -14.01 6.83
N ARG A 116 5.97 -13.78 5.72
CA ARG A 116 5.78 -12.43 5.18
C ARG A 116 4.87 -11.58 6.07
N LEU A 117 3.85 -12.18 6.69
CA LEU A 117 3.00 -11.50 7.66
C LEU A 117 3.80 -11.04 8.89
N LYS A 118 4.66 -11.91 9.44
CA LYS A 118 5.54 -11.57 10.57
C LYS A 118 6.48 -10.40 10.25
N ARG A 119 6.87 -10.20 8.99
CA ARG A 119 7.67 -9.02 8.59
C ARG A 119 6.91 -7.70 8.77
N ILE A 120 5.57 -7.70 8.62
CA ILE A 120 4.75 -6.50 8.91
C ILE A 120 4.81 -6.16 10.40
N GLU A 121 4.69 -7.16 11.26
CA GLU A 121 4.78 -6.98 12.72
C GLU A 121 6.18 -6.47 13.12
N ALA A 122 7.23 -7.09 12.58
CA ALA A 122 8.61 -6.69 12.81
C ALA A 122 8.89 -5.26 12.30
N LEU A 123 8.37 -4.90 11.13
CA LEU A 123 8.47 -3.55 10.57
C LEU A 123 7.90 -2.51 11.55
N LYS A 124 6.70 -2.76 12.09
CA LYS A 124 6.08 -1.86 13.07
C LYS A 124 6.84 -1.84 14.40
N ALA A 125 7.35 -2.98 14.87
CA ALA A 125 8.11 -3.06 16.09
C ALA A 125 9.44 -2.26 16.01
N ASN A 126 10.11 -2.30 14.86
CA ASN A 126 11.36 -1.61 14.59
C ASN A 126 11.17 -0.10 14.32
N HIS A 127 9.99 0.31 13.85
CA HIS A 127 9.67 1.69 13.46
C HIS A 127 8.44 2.21 14.23
N LYS A 128 8.51 2.23 15.55
CA LYS A 128 7.38 2.54 16.45
C LYS A 128 6.76 3.92 16.20
N ASN A 129 7.56 4.91 15.82
CA ASN A 129 7.13 6.28 15.60
C ASN A 129 6.55 6.52 14.20
N ILE A 130 6.74 5.60 13.25
CA ILE A 130 6.22 5.72 11.89
C ILE A 130 4.78 5.23 11.87
N ARG A 131 3.90 6.01 11.25
CA ARG A 131 2.52 5.59 10.98
C ARG A 131 2.51 4.63 9.79
N ILE A 132 1.95 3.44 9.98
CA ILE A 132 1.83 2.42 8.93
C ILE A 132 0.35 2.18 8.66
N TYR A 133 -0.05 2.41 7.42
CA TYR A 133 -1.37 2.11 6.89
C TYR A 133 -1.27 0.90 5.95
N GLY A 134 -1.93 -0.19 6.32
CA GLY A 134 -2.08 -1.36 5.46
C GLY A 134 -3.41 -1.31 4.72
N PHE A 135 -3.40 -1.68 3.44
CA PHE A 135 -4.62 -1.86 2.67
C PHE A 135 -4.54 -3.14 1.84
N GLY A 136 -5.67 -3.75 1.59
CA GLY A 136 -5.81 -4.95 0.77
C GLY A 136 -7.16 -5.00 0.12
N THR A 137 -7.36 -5.96 -0.78
CA THR A 137 -8.60 -6.13 -1.52
C THR A 137 -9.34 -7.37 -1.06
N VAL A 138 -10.61 -7.20 -0.72
CA VAL A 138 -11.53 -8.33 -0.61
C VAL A 138 -11.95 -8.74 -2.03
N MET A 139 -11.66 -9.99 -2.39
CA MET A 139 -11.97 -10.50 -3.71
C MET A 139 -13.49 -10.65 -3.88
N ARG A 140 -14.02 -10.06 -4.93
CA ARG A 140 -15.42 -10.26 -5.33
C ARG A 140 -15.65 -11.69 -5.82
N SER A 141 -16.90 -12.14 -5.76
CA SER A 141 -17.37 -13.38 -6.40
C SER A 141 -18.10 -13.01 -7.70
N PRO A 142 -17.44 -12.91 -8.87
CA PRO A 142 -18.10 -12.51 -10.10
C PRO A 142 -19.06 -13.61 -10.59
N ARG A 143 -20.13 -13.20 -11.29
CA ARG A 143 -21.14 -14.12 -11.85
C ARG A 143 -20.56 -15.10 -12.88
N ALA A 144 -19.53 -14.68 -13.59
CA ALA A 144 -18.84 -15.49 -14.58
C ALA A 144 -17.34 -15.26 -14.50
N SER A 145 -16.56 -16.31 -14.79
CA SER A 145 -15.12 -16.18 -14.94
C SER A 145 -14.80 -15.32 -16.16
N GLY A 146 -13.98 -14.30 -15.99
CA GLY A 146 -13.63 -13.36 -17.05
C GLY A 146 -12.17 -12.92 -16.99
N GLY A 147 -11.43 -13.17 -18.06
CA GLY A 147 -10.13 -12.54 -18.29
C GLY A 147 -8.93 -13.08 -17.51
N GLY A 148 -9.02 -14.27 -16.91
CA GLY A 148 -7.87 -14.97 -16.34
C GLY A 148 -7.32 -14.37 -15.03
N THR A 149 -8.10 -13.56 -14.34
CA THR A 149 -7.74 -12.98 -13.05
C THR A 149 -8.29 -13.75 -11.86
N GLU A 150 -9.17 -14.71 -12.09
CA GLU A 150 -9.74 -15.61 -11.10
C GLU A 150 -8.90 -16.91 -11.01
N PRO A 151 -8.97 -17.64 -9.87
CA PRO A 151 -8.40 -18.97 -9.74
C PRO A 151 -8.97 -19.95 -10.78
N SER A 152 -8.22 -20.98 -11.16
CA SER A 152 -8.64 -21.95 -12.18
C SER A 152 -9.96 -22.66 -11.86
N TYR A 153 -10.21 -22.98 -10.59
CA TYR A 153 -11.47 -23.59 -10.15
C TYR A 153 -12.70 -22.71 -10.38
N TYR A 154 -12.50 -21.43 -10.59
CA TYR A 154 -13.61 -20.49 -10.80
C TYR A 154 -14.33 -20.72 -12.14
N ALA A 155 -13.66 -21.34 -13.11
CA ALA A 155 -14.29 -21.73 -14.37
C ALA A 155 -15.46 -22.71 -14.14
N ASP A 156 -15.29 -23.66 -13.22
CA ASP A 156 -16.26 -24.71 -12.93
C ASP A 156 -17.27 -24.31 -11.84
N TYR A 157 -16.79 -23.65 -10.79
CA TYR A 157 -17.58 -23.38 -9.57
C TYR A 157 -18.02 -21.94 -9.39
N GLY A 158 -17.54 -21.00 -10.22
CA GLY A 158 -17.79 -19.57 -10.08
C GLY A 158 -19.28 -19.19 -10.04
N PRO A 159 -20.14 -19.71 -10.95
CA PRO A 159 -21.58 -19.44 -10.92
C PRO A 159 -22.23 -19.89 -9.60
N THR A 160 -21.84 -21.05 -9.07
CA THR A 160 -22.37 -21.58 -7.82
C THR A 160 -21.91 -20.72 -6.62
N ILE A 161 -20.65 -20.34 -6.57
CA ILE A 161 -20.08 -19.45 -5.54
C ILE A 161 -20.82 -18.10 -5.54
N PHE A 162 -21.06 -17.52 -6.73
CA PHE A 162 -21.80 -16.29 -6.88
C PHE A 162 -23.23 -16.42 -6.36
N GLN A 163 -23.94 -17.52 -6.70
CA GLN A 163 -25.33 -17.74 -6.26
C GLN A 163 -25.41 -17.90 -4.74
N ILE A 164 -24.48 -18.64 -4.12
CA ILE A 164 -24.43 -18.78 -2.65
C ILE A 164 -24.26 -17.42 -1.98
N ALA A 165 -23.29 -16.62 -2.44
CA ALA A 165 -23.05 -15.29 -1.91
C ALA A 165 -24.29 -14.38 -2.07
N ALA A 166 -24.93 -14.38 -3.25
CA ALA A 166 -26.13 -13.59 -3.51
C ALA A 166 -27.35 -14.01 -2.69
N LEU A 167 -27.43 -15.28 -2.25
CA LEU A 167 -28.50 -15.76 -1.37
C LEU A 167 -28.24 -15.39 0.10
N GLN A 168 -26.98 -15.30 0.50
CA GLN A 168 -26.60 -14.90 1.86
C GLN A 168 -26.75 -13.39 2.10
N ASP A 169 -26.75 -12.60 1.03
CA ASP A 169 -26.83 -11.13 1.07
C ASP A 169 -28.29 -10.60 1.08
N LYS A 170 -29.28 -11.50 1.13
CA LYS A 170 -30.71 -11.20 1.23
C LYS A 170 -31.21 -11.31 2.65
#